data_c8042de880580bc6399f3627af41bb00
#
_entry.id   c8042de880580bc6399f3627af41bb00
#
_cell.length_a   1.000
_cell.length_b   1.000
_cell.length_c   1.000
_cell.angle_alpha   90.00
_cell.angle_beta   90.00
_cell.angle_gamma   90.00
#
_symmetry.space_group_name_H-M   'P 1'
#
loop_
_entity.id
_entity.type
_entity.pdbx_description
1 polymer ?
#
loop_
_entity_poly.entity_id
_entity_poly.type
_entity_poly.pdbx_seq_one_letter_code
_entity_poly.pdbx_strand_id
1 'polypeptide(L)'
;MIVFDILSDGLFAAVAAMGFGAISDPPMRAFPRIAALAAVGHALRFCLMRYAGIDIATASLCAAVVIGFGSLWLGRGVHCPMTVLYIPALLPMVPGIYLYKTVFSLIMFLQSLDCEAEGVRYMQEFFLNATVSVSVVAMLAAGATLPIFICSRRAFSLTRRKTDNN
;
A
#
# COMPACT_ATOMS: atom_id res chain seq x y z
N MET A 1 -19.99 11.40 12.30
CA MET A 1 -18.64 11.85 11.91
C MET A 1 -17.75 10.66 11.65
N ILE A 2 -17.50 9.76 12.61
CA ILE A 2 -16.56 8.63 12.49
C ILE A 2 -16.82 7.72 11.28
N VAL A 3 -18.05 7.26 11.10
CA VAL A 3 -18.42 6.38 9.97
C VAL A 3 -18.25 7.11 8.63
N PHE A 4 -18.53 8.38 8.61
CA PHE A 4 -18.34 9.21 7.42
C PHE A 4 -16.85 9.33 7.05
N ASP A 5 -15.97 9.52 8.03
CA ASP A 5 -14.52 9.64 7.82
C ASP A 5 -13.94 8.32 7.27
N ILE A 6 -14.36 7.18 7.82
CA ILE A 6 -13.95 5.85 7.34
C ILE A 6 -14.45 5.60 5.91
N LEU A 7 -15.71 5.93 5.63
CA LEU A 7 -16.29 5.73 4.30
C LEU A 7 -15.65 6.64 3.26
N SER A 8 -15.39 7.90 3.60
CA SER A 8 -14.73 8.84 2.68
C SER A 8 -13.30 8.42 2.37
N ASP A 9 -12.51 8.02 3.39
CA ASP A 9 -11.15 7.54 3.20
C ASP A 9 -11.13 6.29 2.31
N GLY A 10 -11.99 5.32 2.58
CA GLY A 10 -12.13 4.12 1.76
C GLY A 10 -12.58 4.40 0.32
N LEU A 11 -13.50 5.34 0.13
CA LEU A 11 -13.99 5.74 -1.19
C LEU A 11 -12.89 6.41 -2.03
N PHE A 12 -12.17 7.38 -1.45
CA PHE A 12 -11.06 8.02 -2.16
C PHE A 12 -9.95 7.04 -2.49
N ALA A 13 -9.64 6.12 -1.58
CA ALA A 13 -8.68 5.04 -1.85
C ALA A 13 -9.14 4.11 -2.99
N ALA A 14 -10.43 3.78 -3.04
CA ALA A 14 -10.99 2.97 -4.12
C ALA A 14 -10.86 3.66 -5.48
N VAL A 15 -11.20 4.94 -5.57
CA VAL A 15 -11.07 5.74 -6.80
C VAL A 15 -9.61 5.82 -7.25
N ALA A 16 -8.70 6.14 -6.31
CA ALA A 16 -7.27 6.20 -6.60
C ALA A 16 -6.72 4.85 -7.09
N ALA A 17 -7.10 3.75 -6.42
CA ALA A 17 -6.69 2.40 -6.81
C ALA A 17 -7.20 1.99 -8.20
N MET A 18 -8.40 2.40 -8.58
CA MET A 18 -8.90 2.19 -9.94
C MET A 18 -8.06 2.96 -10.98
N GLY A 19 -7.69 4.21 -10.69
CA GLY A 19 -6.80 5.00 -11.53
C GLY A 19 -5.44 4.33 -11.72
N PHE A 20 -4.80 3.87 -10.64
CA PHE A 20 -3.55 3.11 -10.72
C PHE A 20 -3.73 1.76 -11.43
N GLY A 21 -4.86 1.09 -11.21
CA GLY A 21 -5.19 -0.15 -11.89
C GLY A 21 -5.26 -0.01 -13.40
N ALA A 22 -5.77 1.10 -13.90
CA ALA A 22 -5.90 1.38 -15.32
C ALA A 22 -4.56 1.36 -16.07
N ILE A 23 -3.45 1.70 -15.39
CA ILE A 23 -2.10 1.67 -15.98
C ILE A 23 -1.68 0.24 -16.37
N SER A 24 -2.18 -0.77 -15.63
CA SER A 24 -1.84 -2.19 -15.85
C SER A 24 -2.78 -2.89 -16.86
N ASP A 25 -3.70 -2.17 -17.47
CA ASP A 25 -4.73 -2.66 -18.43
C ASP A 25 -5.37 -3.99 -17.98
N PRO A 26 -5.93 -4.07 -16.76
CA PRO A 26 -6.54 -5.29 -16.26
C PRO A 26 -7.91 -5.51 -16.94
N PRO A 27 -8.42 -6.75 -16.94
CA PRO A 27 -9.76 -7.01 -17.44
C PRO A 27 -10.78 -6.19 -16.63
N MET A 28 -11.81 -5.65 -17.29
CA MET A 28 -12.83 -4.78 -16.68
C MET A 28 -13.44 -5.36 -15.39
N ARG A 29 -13.51 -6.69 -15.29
CA ARG A 29 -14.00 -7.39 -14.10
C ARG A 29 -13.06 -7.28 -12.86
N ALA A 30 -11.82 -6.83 -13.04
CA ALA A 30 -10.87 -6.65 -11.95
C ALA A 30 -11.07 -5.32 -11.22
N PHE A 31 -11.53 -4.26 -11.89
CA PHE A 31 -11.68 -2.92 -11.31
C PHE A 31 -12.52 -2.87 -10.03
N PRO A 32 -13.75 -3.45 -9.97
CA PRO A 32 -14.52 -3.41 -8.72
C PRO A 32 -13.82 -4.15 -7.58
N ARG A 33 -13.01 -5.15 -7.89
CA ARG A 33 -12.26 -5.92 -6.87
C ARG A 33 -11.05 -5.16 -6.36
N ILE A 34 -10.34 -4.45 -7.24
CA ILE A 34 -9.26 -3.52 -6.87
C ILE A 34 -9.82 -2.43 -5.95
N ALA A 35 -10.94 -1.83 -6.34
CA ALA A 35 -11.62 -0.80 -5.55
C ALA A 35 -12.04 -1.30 -4.17
N ALA A 36 -12.66 -2.48 -4.09
CA ALA A 36 -13.08 -3.09 -2.83
C ALA A 36 -11.88 -3.42 -1.91
N LEU A 37 -10.79 -3.97 -2.47
CA LEU A 37 -9.57 -4.25 -1.72
C LEU A 37 -8.94 -2.98 -1.16
N ALA A 38 -8.85 -1.93 -1.96
CA ALA A 38 -8.31 -0.64 -1.53
C ALA A 38 -9.19 -0.01 -0.43
N ALA A 39 -10.52 0.00 -0.62
CA ALA A 39 -11.45 0.54 0.36
C ALA A 39 -11.34 -0.16 1.71
N VAL A 40 -11.36 -1.50 1.72
CA VAL A 40 -11.25 -2.31 2.95
C VAL A 40 -9.88 -2.13 3.62
N GLY A 41 -8.80 -2.17 2.85
CA GLY A 41 -7.46 -2.02 3.40
C GLY A 41 -7.24 -0.62 3.99
N HIS A 42 -7.67 0.44 3.30
CA HIS A 42 -7.58 1.82 3.79
C HIS A 42 -8.43 2.03 5.05
N ALA A 43 -9.70 1.58 5.04
CA ALA A 43 -10.57 1.65 6.20
C ALA A 43 -9.97 0.93 7.42
N LEU A 44 -9.40 -0.26 7.21
CA LEU A 44 -8.72 -1.01 8.27
C LEU A 44 -7.52 -0.23 8.82
N ARG A 45 -6.64 0.27 7.95
CA ARG A 45 -5.47 1.06 8.36
C ARG A 45 -5.88 2.30 9.15
N PHE A 46 -6.89 3.02 8.64
CA PHE A 46 -7.44 4.20 9.32
C PHE A 46 -7.96 3.85 10.73
N CYS A 47 -8.72 2.76 10.86
CA CYS A 47 -9.22 2.30 12.14
C CYS A 47 -8.10 1.93 13.11
N LEU A 48 -7.08 1.21 12.66
CA LEU A 48 -5.94 0.81 13.51
C LEU A 48 -5.15 2.03 14.01
N MET A 49 -4.90 3.01 13.14
CA MET A 49 -4.21 4.24 13.53
C MET A 49 -5.05 5.10 14.47
N ARG A 50 -6.35 5.27 14.17
CA ARG A 50 -7.20 6.23 14.88
C ARG A 50 -7.72 5.71 16.22
N TYR A 51 -8.07 4.41 16.30
CA TYR A 51 -8.70 3.83 17.49
C TYR A 51 -7.78 2.95 18.33
N ALA A 52 -6.89 2.20 17.68
CA ALA A 52 -5.94 1.36 18.40
C ALA A 52 -4.63 2.08 18.72
N GLY A 53 -4.41 3.31 18.19
CA GLY A 53 -3.17 4.07 18.43
C GLY A 53 -1.91 3.40 17.85
N ILE A 54 -2.10 2.50 16.87
CA ILE A 54 -0.99 1.77 16.24
C ILE A 54 -0.26 2.70 15.28
N ASP A 55 1.06 2.58 15.22
CA ASP A 55 1.89 3.33 14.29
C ASP A 55 1.56 3.03 12.81
N ILE A 56 1.86 3.99 11.94
CA ILE A 56 1.53 3.92 10.52
C ILE A 56 2.16 2.71 9.80
N ALA A 57 3.36 2.29 10.18
CA ALA A 57 4.06 1.18 9.55
C ALA A 57 3.40 -0.16 9.89
N THR A 58 3.11 -0.41 11.18
CA THR A 58 2.43 -1.62 11.65
C THR A 58 0.98 -1.69 11.14
N ALA A 59 0.24 -0.57 11.17
CA ALA A 59 -1.10 -0.51 10.59
C ALA A 59 -1.11 -0.81 9.08
N SER A 60 -0.09 -0.32 8.35
CA SER A 60 0.08 -0.61 6.93
C SER A 60 0.41 -2.08 6.66
N LEU A 61 1.20 -2.74 7.52
CA LEU A 61 1.46 -4.17 7.44
C LEU A 61 0.17 -4.98 7.55
N CYS A 62 -0.64 -4.70 8.58
CA CYS A 62 -1.92 -5.40 8.81
C CYS A 62 -2.86 -5.21 7.60
N ALA A 63 -2.99 -4.00 7.09
CA ALA A 63 -3.81 -3.71 5.93
C ALA A 63 -3.29 -4.42 4.67
N ALA A 64 -1.97 -4.44 4.45
CA ALA A 64 -1.35 -5.11 3.31
C ALA A 64 -1.54 -6.63 3.36
N VAL A 65 -1.47 -7.24 4.53
CA VAL A 65 -1.78 -8.68 4.72
C VAL A 65 -3.23 -8.98 4.33
N VAL A 66 -4.18 -8.16 4.78
CA VAL A 66 -5.60 -8.34 4.43
C VAL A 66 -5.83 -8.18 2.93
N ILE A 67 -5.23 -7.16 2.30
CA ILE A 67 -5.29 -6.96 0.85
C ILE A 67 -4.66 -8.16 0.11
N GLY A 68 -3.52 -8.65 0.58
CA GLY A 68 -2.83 -9.79 -0.02
C GLY A 68 -3.69 -11.07 0.01
N PHE A 69 -4.27 -11.44 1.16
CA PHE A 69 -5.20 -12.58 1.24
C PHE A 69 -6.47 -12.36 0.43
N GLY A 70 -7.05 -11.16 0.49
CA GLY A 70 -8.21 -10.78 -0.31
C GLY A 70 -7.95 -10.91 -1.81
N SER A 71 -6.76 -10.50 -2.28
CA SER A 71 -6.36 -10.61 -3.70
C SER A 71 -6.22 -12.06 -4.15
N LEU A 72 -5.73 -12.96 -3.29
CA LEU A 72 -5.69 -14.40 -3.58
C LEU A 72 -7.09 -14.98 -3.79
N TRP A 73 -8.03 -14.59 -2.97
CA TRP A 73 -9.41 -15.09 -3.04
C TRP A 73 -10.17 -14.50 -4.22
N LEU A 74 -10.10 -13.18 -4.39
CA LEU A 74 -10.78 -12.47 -5.47
C LEU A 74 -10.16 -12.73 -6.85
N GLY A 75 -8.84 -12.92 -6.92
CA GLY A 75 -8.11 -13.18 -8.17
C GLY A 75 -8.56 -14.46 -8.87
N ARG A 76 -8.92 -15.50 -8.10
CA ARG A 76 -9.43 -16.77 -8.63
C ARG A 76 -10.71 -16.58 -9.43
N GLY A 77 -11.62 -15.76 -8.95
CA GLY A 77 -12.90 -15.54 -9.63
C GLY A 77 -12.80 -14.74 -10.93
N VAL A 78 -11.65 -14.11 -11.23
CA VAL A 78 -11.42 -13.34 -12.47
C VAL A 78 -10.37 -14.00 -13.37
N HIS A 79 -9.75 -15.10 -12.92
CA HIS A 79 -8.61 -15.73 -13.61
C HIS A 79 -7.46 -14.73 -13.86
N CYS A 80 -7.23 -13.84 -12.90
CA CYS A 80 -6.23 -12.79 -12.95
C CYS A 80 -5.15 -13.05 -11.90
N PRO A 81 -3.87 -12.80 -12.19
CA PRO A 81 -2.81 -12.87 -11.18
C PRO A 81 -3.15 -11.95 -10.00
N MET A 82 -2.89 -12.41 -8.79
CA MET A 82 -3.16 -11.62 -7.58
C MET A 82 -2.41 -10.27 -7.57
N THR A 83 -1.25 -10.21 -8.23
CA THR A 83 -0.43 -9.00 -8.34
C THR A 83 -1.17 -7.86 -9.04
N VAL A 84 -2.00 -8.17 -10.03
CA VAL A 84 -2.82 -7.19 -10.76
C VAL A 84 -3.90 -6.57 -9.85
N LEU A 85 -4.30 -7.25 -8.77
CA LEU A 85 -5.28 -6.75 -7.83
C LEU A 85 -4.63 -6.02 -6.65
N TYR A 86 -3.59 -6.61 -6.02
CA TYR A 86 -3.06 -6.01 -4.79
C TYR A 86 -2.15 -4.81 -5.05
N ILE A 87 -1.37 -4.80 -6.14
CA ILE A 87 -0.46 -3.67 -6.42
C ILE A 87 -1.24 -2.34 -6.51
N PRO A 88 -2.26 -2.20 -7.37
CA PRO A 88 -3.03 -0.97 -7.42
C PRO A 88 -3.77 -0.64 -6.12
N ALA A 89 -4.22 -1.66 -5.39
CA ALA A 89 -4.92 -1.46 -4.11
C ALA A 89 -4.00 -0.94 -3.00
N LEU A 90 -2.69 -1.23 -3.05
CA LEU A 90 -1.71 -0.75 -2.08
C LEU A 90 -1.14 0.64 -2.41
N LEU A 91 -1.13 1.05 -3.69
CA LEU A 91 -0.52 2.32 -4.11
C LEU A 91 -1.07 3.55 -3.37
N PRO A 92 -2.38 3.68 -3.10
CA PRO A 92 -2.89 4.79 -2.30
C PRO A 92 -2.35 4.82 -0.86
N MET A 93 -1.81 3.70 -0.35
CA MET A 93 -1.23 3.62 1.00
C MET A 93 0.23 4.07 1.07
N VAL A 94 0.89 4.28 -0.07
CA VAL A 94 2.25 4.80 -0.11
C VAL A 94 2.28 6.17 0.57
N PRO A 95 3.20 6.41 1.50
CA PRO A 95 3.19 7.61 2.33
C PRO A 95 3.76 8.83 1.59
N GLY A 96 3.06 9.31 0.56
CA GLY A 96 3.50 10.37 -0.34
C GLY A 96 3.93 11.66 0.37
N ILE A 97 3.22 12.04 1.45
CA ILE A 97 3.56 13.25 2.21
C ILE A 97 4.91 13.13 2.93
N TYR A 98 5.26 11.94 3.42
CA TYR A 98 6.56 11.70 4.07
C TYR A 98 7.68 11.67 3.04
N LEU A 99 7.44 11.08 1.85
CA LEU A 99 8.37 11.10 0.72
C LEU A 99 8.65 12.55 0.26
N TYR A 100 7.60 13.35 0.09
CA TYR A 100 7.73 14.76 -0.24
C TYR A 100 8.56 15.51 0.80
N LYS A 101 8.22 15.36 2.09
CA LYS A 101 8.96 16.01 3.18
C LYS A 101 10.42 15.56 3.25
N THR A 102 10.72 14.29 2.96
CA THR A 102 12.09 13.79 2.88
C THR A 102 12.90 14.55 1.84
N VAL A 103 12.38 14.66 0.62
CA VAL A 103 13.07 15.38 -0.45
C VAL A 103 13.19 16.88 -0.13
N PHE A 104 12.11 17.48 0.37
CA PHE A 104 12.10 18.88 0.76
C PHE A 104 13.13 19.19 1.84
N SER A 105 13.17 18.41 2.92
CA SER A 105 14.12 18.60 4.01
C SER A 105 15.58 18.42 3.55
N LEU A 106 15.84 17.49 2.61
CA LEU A 106 17.16 17.32 2.03
C LEU A 106 17.60 18.55 1.24
N ILE A 107 16.71 19.11 0.41
CA ILE A 107 17.00 20.34 -0.35
C ILE A 107 17.27 21.50 0.59
N MET A 108 16.43 21.68 1.60
CA MET A 108 16.59 22.75 2.61
C MET A 108 17.88 22.60 3.40
N PHE A 109 18.25 21.37 3.77
CA PHE A 109 19.53 21.07 4.42
C PHE A 109 20.71 21.54 3.55
N LEU A 110 20.72 21.20 2.26
CA LEU A 110 21.79 21.63 1.34
C LEU A 110 21.88 23.15 1.15
N GLN A 111 20.77 23.86 1.30
CA GLN A 111 20.72 25.31 1.23
C GLN A 111 21.09 26.01 2.56
N SER A 112 21.05 25.29 3.66
CA SER A 112 21.29 25.82 5.02
C SER A 112 22.67 25.43 5.58
N LEU A 113 23.64 25.04 4.74
CA LEU A 113 24.97 24.61 5.16
C LEU A 113 25.76 25.70 5.91
N ASP A 114 25.45 26.97 5.65
CA ASP A 114 26.07 28.12 6.32
C ASP A 114 25.44 28.42 7.69
N CYS A 115 24.32 27.78 8.05
CA CYS A 115 23.60 27.97 9.31
C CYS A 115 23.42 26.64 10.03
N GLU A 116 24.30 26.34 10.99
CA GLU A 116 24.34 25.05 11.69
C GLU A 116 23.00 24.67 12.34
N ALA A 117 22.33 25.63 13.00
CA ALA A 117 21.06 25.36 13.71
C ALA A 117 19.93 24.92 12.73
N GLU A 118 19.81 25.57 11.57
CA GLU A 118 18.84 25.21 10.56
C GLU A 118 19.21 23.90 9.87
N GLY A 119 20.50 23.71 9.56
CA GLY A 119 21.00 22.48 8.96
C GLY A 119 20.70 21.25 9.81
N VAL A 120 20.95 21.31 11.12
CA VAL A 120 20.63 20.20 12.05
C VAL A 120 19.13 19.90 12.06
N ARG A 121 18.28 20.91 12.10
CA ARG A 121 16.83 20.75 12.08
C ARG A 121 16.35 20.04 10.80
N TYR A 122 16.79 20.51 9.63
CA TYR A 122 16.39 19.88 8.36
C TYR A 122 16.94 18.46 8.21
N MET A 123 18.13 18.19 8.74
CA MET A 123 18.68 16.83 8.77
C MET A 123 17.81 15.89 9.64
N GLN A 124 17.37 16.34 10.80
CA GLN A 124 16.44 15.57 11.65
C GLN A 124 15.12 15.28 10.94
N GLU A 125 14.51 16.30 10.32
CA GLU A 125 13.29 16.14 9.54
C GLU A 125 13.46 15.15 8.38
N PHE A 126 14.61 15.20 7.71
CA PHE A 126 14.96 14.24 6.65
C PHE A 126 14.98 12.82 7.18
N PHE A 127 15.74 12.54 8.24
CA PHE A 127 15.85 11.18 8.79
C PHE A 127 14.51 10.65 9.29
N LEU A 128 13.72 11.47 9.99
CA LEU A 128 12.40 11.07 10.48
C LEU A 128 11.46 10.69 9.33
N ASN A 129 11.32 11.56 8.34
CA ASN A 129 10.42 11.32 7.23
C ASN A 129 10.91 10.17 6.33
N ALA A 130 12.21 10.06 6.08
CA ALA A 130 12.80 8.96 5.33
C ALA A 130 12.57 7.62 6.02
N THR A 131 12.80 7.53 7.33
CA THR A 131 12.60 6.31 8.11
C THR A 131 11.15 5.87 8.06
N VAL A 132 10.18 6.78 8.25
CA VAL A 132 8.76 6.45 8.15
C VAL A 132 8.41 5.96 6.74
N SER A 133 8.89 6.65 5.70
CA SER A 133 8.61 6.28 4.31
C SER A 133 9.12 4.88 3.97
N VAL A 134 10.39 4.61 4.30
CA VAL A 134 11.02 3.30 4.04
C VAL A 134 10.33 2.20 4.83
N SER A 135 10.03 2.44 6.12
CA SER A 135 9.34 1.46 6.96
C SER A 135 7.96 1.12 6.42
N VAL A 136 7.15 2.12 6.05
CA VAL A 136 5.80 1.86 5.51
C VAL A 136 5.87 1.09 4.20
N VAL A 137 6.74 1.48 3.26
CA VAL A 137 6.88 0.78 1.97
C VAL A 137 7.35 -0.66 2.18
N ALA A 138 8.32 -0.89 3.07
CA ALA A 138 8.79 -2.23 3.42
C ALA A 138 7.68 -3.10 4.02
N MET A 139 6.88 -2.54 4.95
CA MET A 139 5.75 -3.24 5.56
C MET A 139 4.62 -3.53 4.57
N LEU A 140 4.33 -2.62 3.65
CA LEU A 140 3.37 -2.87 2.56
C LEU A 140 3.84 -4.01 1.66
N ALA A 141 5.10 -4.00 1.24
CA ALA A 141 5.67 -5.05 0.40
C ALA A 141 5.68 -6.41 1.11
N ALA A 142 6.15 -6.47 2.35
CA ALA A 142 6.17 -7.68 3.16
C ALA A 142 4.76 -8.23 3.38
N GLY A 143 3.81 -7.40 3.81
CA GLY A 143 2.43 -7.82 4.08
C GLY A 143 1.71 -8.36 2.85
N ALA A 144 1.87 -7.71 1.70
CA ALA A 144 1.24 -8.14 0.46
C ALA A 144 1.81 -9.45 -0.10
N THR A 145 3.09 -9.73 0.15
CA THR A 145 3.76 -10.94 -0.36
C THR A 145 3.61 -12.15 0.57
N LEU A 146 3.39 -11.95 1.87
CA LEU A 146 3.17 -13.02 2.85
C LEU A 146 2.18 -14.10 2.37
N PRO A 147 0.99 -13.75 1.81
CA PRO A 147 0.03 -14.76 1.35
C PRO A 147 0.56 -15.62 0.19
N ILE A 148 1.48 -15.11 -0.62
CA ILE A 148 2.09 -15.88 -1.71
C ILE A 148 2.93 -17.01 -1.13
N PHE A 149 3.74 -16.73 -0.10
CA PHE A 149 4.60 -17.73 0.53
C PHE A 149 3.77 -18.78 1.29
N ILE A 150 2.73 -18.35 2.02
CA ILE A 150 1.88 -19.25 2.81
C ILE A 150 0.99 -20.10 1.90
N CYS A 151 0.45 -19.52 0.82
CA CYS A 151 -0.54 -20.14 -0.06
C CYS A 151 -0.04 -20.35 -1.49
N SER A 152 1.24 -20.65 -1.71
CA SER A 152 1.89 -20.75 -3.02
C SER A 152 1.15 -21.66 -4.03
N ARG A 153 0.53 -22.75 -3.56
CA ARG A 153 -0.28 -23.66 -4.39
C ARG A 153 -1.62 -23.07 -4.82
N ARG A 154 -2.05 -22.00 -4.19
CA ARG A 154 -3.38 -21.37 -4.43
C ARG A 154 -3.29 -20.09 -5.26
N ALA A 155 -2.10 -19.54 -5.49
CA ALA A 155 -1.92 -18.36 -6.32
C ALA A 155 -2.13 -18.71 -7.79
N PHE A 156 -3.03 -17.99 -8.46
CA PHE A 156 -3.18 -18.10 -9.91
C PHE A 156 -1.99 -17.40 -10.58
N SER A 157 -1.27 -18.14 -11.42
CA SER A 157 -0.16 -17.62 -12.21
C SER A 157 -0.34 -18.02 -13.67
N LEU A 158 -0.22 -17.06 -14.56
CA LEU A 158 -0.27 -17.27 -16.01
C LEU A 158 0.88 -18.16 -16.51
N THR A 159 1.99 -18.21 -15.77
CA THR A 159 3.20 -18.98 -16.13
C THR A 159 3.19 -20.39 -15.58
N ARG A 160 2.21 -20.76 -14.76
CA ARG A 160 2.13 -22.12 -14.21
C ARG A 160 1.57 -23.06 -15.28
N ARG A 161 2.48 -23.69 -16.03
CA ARG A 161 2.16 -24.77 -16.95
C ARG A 161 1.46 -25.87 -16.15
N LYS A 162 0.24 -26.25 -16.56
CA LYS A 162 -0.41 -27.47 -16.08
C LYS A 162 0.53 -28.62 -16.37
N THR A 163 1.17 -29.19 -15.37
CA THR A 163 1.78 -30.50 -15.50
C THR A 163 0.60 -31.47 -15.50
N ASP A 164 0.16 -31.86 -16.69
CA ASP A 164 -0.77 -32.96 -16.85
C ASP A 164 0.00 -34.19 -16.39
N ASN A 165 -0.37 -34.72 -15.22
CA ASN A 165 0.02 -36.04 -14.80
C ASN A 165 -0.76 -37.02 -15.69
N ASN A 166 -0.03 -37.66 -16.61
CA ASN A 166 -0.40 -38.98 -17.10
C ASN A 166 -0.21 -40.03 -16.01
#